data_a61c2a492bc19ec6ec45f93d1a17c42c
#
_entry.id   a61c2a492bc19ec6ec45f93d1a17c42c
#
_cell.length_a   1.000
_cell.length_b   1.000
_cell.length_c   1.000
_cell.angle_alpha   90.00
_cell.angle_beta   90.00
_cell.angle_gamma   90.00
#
_symmetry.space_group_name_H-M   'P 1'
#
loop_
_entity.id
_entity.type
_entity.pdbx_description
1 polymer ?
#
loop_
_entity_poly.entity_id
_entity_poly.type
_entity_poly.pdbx_seq_one_letter_code
_entity_poly.pdbx_strand_id
1 'polypeptide(L)'
;MFNTKNIVEEGQDVPSTWIFQYYLDLPEQLTGQNIKIKSIFNPNDKTPSFCIYVDKSIMQYKFKDFSTGKSGSKIDLVKYVFNLEFRDAMLKIVSDYNKFVQEKGYVQEKFKPESKWEIDFIKKRGWTTEDRKFWLSFRIGKTILDEFNVVPIDYYNLVKDDSGQIRKLTIGSKWCYGYFDKNGDVYKIYQPYSKKYKFYKAKSYLQGKDQLKYDQPYLVICSSLKDAMCLKSIGYNLEVLAPDSENTIIKPHIIENLKKKYKKVITLFDNDDAGINAIEKYKKLYNIHGTVPSISKDISDAMKQHGFEKVHAMLKPLLKQTLSK
;
A
#
# COMPACT_ATOMS: atom_id res chain seq x y z
N MET A 1 -28.02 -13.22 37.94
CA MET A 1 -26.96 -12.29 37.48
C MET A 1 -26.19 -12.97 36.38
N PHE A 2 -26.34 -12.53 35.15
CA PHE A 2 -25.53 -13.05 34.03
C PHE A 2 -24.08 -12.59 34.22
N ASN A 3 -23.18 -13.55 34.19
CA ASN A 3 -21.74 -13.30 34.40
C ASN A 3 -21.19 -12.53 33.17
N THR A 4 -20.81 -11.29 33.35
CA THR A 4 -20.36 -10.39 32.28
C THR A 4 -19.16 -10.92 31.49
N LYS A 5 -18.33 -11.78 32.09
CA LYS A 5 -17.20 -12.44 31.40
C LYS A 5 -17.69 -13.42 30.33
N ASN A 6 -18.69 -14.25 30.62
CA ASN A 6 -19.20 -15.23 29.67
C ASN A 6 -19.85 -14.57 28.44
N ILE A 7 -20.55 -13.45 28.63
CA ILE A 7 -21.23 -12.73 27.50
C ILE A 7 -20.21 -12.14 26.53
N VAL A 8 -19.06 -11.66 27.01
CA VAL A 8 -18.01 -11.10 26.17
C VAL A 8 -17.33 -12.20 25.36
N GLU A 9 -17.05 -13.36 25.98
CA GLU A 9 -16.47 -14.51 25.29
C GLU A 9 -17.44 -15.07 24.24
N GLU A 10 -18.71 -15.33 24.58
CA GLU A 10 -19.73 -15.82 23.66
C GLU A 10 -19.94 -14.87 22.47
N GLY A 11 -19.98 -13.55 22.66
CA GLY A 11 -20.16 -12.59 21.57
C GLY A 11 -18.92 -12.46 20.66
N GLN A 12 -17.73 -12.70 21.20
CA GLN A 12 -16.50 -12.77 20.39
C GLN A 12 -16.47 -14.01 19.49
N ASP A 13 -17.10 -15.12 19.91
CA ASP A 13 -17.14 -16.36 19.18
C ASP A 13 -18.21 -16.38 18.07
N VAL A 14 -19.14 -15.44 18.05
CA VAL A 14 -20.12 -15.34 16.96
C VAL A 14 -19.41 -15.04 15.64
N PRO A 15 -19.65 -15.81 14.56
CA PRO A 15 -19.00 -15.64 13.26
C PRO A 15 -19.16 -14.21 12.69
N SER A 16 -18.06 -13.59 12.25
CA SER A 16 -18.12 -12.26 11.64
C SER A 16 -18.92 -12.25 10.35
N THR A 17 -18.85 -13.33 9.56
CA THR A 17 -19.67 -13.53 8.35
C THR A 17 -21.16 -13.44 8.67
N TRP A 18 -21.61 -14.13 9.74
CA TRP A 18 -23.01 -14.11 10.14
C TRP A 18 -23.42 -12.69 10.57
N ILE A 19 -22.63 -12.00 11.37
CA ILE A 19 -22.97 -10.66 11.86
C ILE A 19 -23.16 -9.68 10.70
N PHE A 20 -22.21 -9.64 9.76
CA PHE A 20 -22.32 -8.75 8.61
C PHE A 20 -23.49 -9.12 7.69
N GLN A 21 -23.74 -10.40 7.46
CA GLN A 21 -24.86 -10.87 6.63
C GLN A 21 -26.23 -10.70 7.30
N TYR A 22 -26.30 -10.83 8.62
CA TYR A 22 -27.55 -10.73 9.37
C TYR A 22 -28.02 -9.29 9.54
N TYR A 23 -27.07 -8.36 9.77
CA TYR A 23 -27.41 -6.95 10.02
C TYR A 23 -27.32 -6.07 8.79
N LEU A 24 -26.80 -6.55 7.68
CA LEU A 24 -26.67 -5.81 6.43
C LEU A 24 -27.33 -6.58 5.29
N ASP A 25 -28.02 -5.84 4.43
CA ASP A 25 -28.54 -6.39 3.17
C ASP A 25 -27.39 -6.44 2.15
N LEU A 26 -26.70 -7.59 2.08
CA LEU A 26 -25.56 -7.78 1.20
C LEU A 26 -25.96 -8.43 -0.13
N PRO A 27 -25.39 -7.99 -1.25
CA PRO A 27 -25.70 -8.51 -2.59
C PRO A 27 -25.24 -9.98 -2.79
N GLU A 28 -24.33 -10.45 -1.95
CA GLU A 28 -23.75 -11.80 -2.04
C GLU A 28 -23.30 -12.32 -0.68
N GLN A 29 -23.12 -13.63 -0.57
CA GLN A 29 -22.60 -14.26 0.65
C GLN A 29 -21.13 -13.94 0.88
N LEU A 30 -20.77 -13.74 2.15
CA LEU A 30 -19.39 -13.52 2.58
C LEU A 30 -18.63 -14.84 2.68
N THR A 31 -17.64 -15.03 1.80
CA THR A 31 -16.80 -16.24 1.74
C THR A 31 -15.29 -15.93 1.75
N GLY A 32 -14.92 -14.68 2.11
CA GLY A 32 -13.53 -14.20 2.16
C GLY A 32 -13.23 -13.02 1.24
N GLN A 33 -14.13 -12.71 0.31
CA GLN A 33 -14.00 -11.58 -0.60
C GLN A 33 -14.27 -10.24 0.10
N ASN A 34 -13.75 -9.16 -0.50
CA ASN A 34 -14.10 -7.80 -0.10
C ASN A 34 -15.36 -7.35 -0.86
N ILE A 35 -16.30 -6.74 -0.13
CA ILE A 35 -17.54 -6.20 -0.71
C ILE A 35 -17.56 -4.69 -0.51
N LYS A 36 -18.07 -3.97 -1.50
CA LYS A 36 -18.37 -2.54 -1.42
C LYS A 36 -19.84 -2.31 -1.68
N ILE A 37 -20.51 -1.64 -0.74
CA ILE A 37 -21.91 -1.22 -0.85
C ILE A 37 -21.99 0.30 -0.63
N LYS A 38 -23.14 0.89 -0.89
CA LYS A 38 -23.40 2.27 -0.47
C LYS A 38 -23.30 2.38 1.04
N SER A 39 -22.89 3.55 1.53
CA SER A 39 -22.82 3.77 2.98
C SER A 39 -24.18 3.60 3.64
N ILE A 40 -24.21 2.76 4.67
CA ILE A 40 -25.38 2.60 5.54
C ILE A 40 -25.51 3.75 6.54
N PHE A 41 -24.48 4.58 6.69
CA PHE A 41 -24.44 5.72 7.61
C PHE A 41 -24.62 7.07 6.91
N ASN A 42 -24.59 7.10 5.57
CA ASN A 42 -24.79 8.29 4.77
C ASN A 42 -25.85 8.03 3.69
N PRO A 43 -27.09 8.44 3.92
CA PRO A 43 -28.19 8.23 2.95
C PRO A 43 -27.97 8.94 1.61
N ASN A 44 -27.08 9.93 1.55
CA ASN A 44 -26.75 10.68 0.34
C ASN A 44 -25.58 10.07 -0.44
N ASP A 45 -25.05 8.89 -0.05
CA ASP A 45 -23.95 8.25 -0.74
C ASP A 45 -24.37 7.80 -2.16
N LYS A 46 -23.74 8.40 -3.17
CA LYS A 46 -24.05 8.12 -4.59
C LYS A 46 -23.21 6.96 -5.15
N THR A 47 -22.06 6.68 -4.53
CA THR A 47 -21.11 5.66 -4.97
C THR A 47 -20.78 4.71 -3.82
N PRO A 48 -20.56 3.39 -4.08
CA PRO A 48 -20.23 2.46 -3.03
C PRO A 48 -18.99 2.88 -2.25
N SER A 49 -19.18 3.33 -1.01
CA SER A 49 -18.11 3.82 -0.13
C SER A 49 -17.95 3.00 1.16
N PHE A 50 -18.91 2.14 1.50
CA PHE A 50 -18.82 1.23 2.63
C PHE A 50 -18.14 -0.07 2.20
N CYS A 51 -16.93 -0.30 2.69
CA CYS A 51 -16.12 -1.46 2.37
C CYS A 51 -16.14 -2.47 3.52
N ILE A 52 -16.53 -3.71 3.21
CA ILE A 52 -16.42 -4.87 4.10
C ILE A 52 -15.24 -5.70 3.61
N TYR A 53 -14.31 -6.02 4.51
CA TYR A 53 -13.06 -6.71 4.16
C TYR A 53 -12.60 -7.66 5.26
N VAL A 54 -11.85 -8.69 4.90
CA VAL A 54 -11.24 -9.61 5.87
C VAL A 54 -9.95 -9.03 6.42
N ASP A 55 -9.88 -8.89 7.74
CA ASP A 55 -8.60 -8.68 8.44
C ASP A 55 -7.87 -10.02 8.54
N LYS A 56 -6.81 -10.15 7.73
CA LYS A 56 -6.05 -11.41 7.60
C LYS A 56 -5.25 -11.78 8.85
N SER A 57 -5.04 -10.84 9.77
CA SER A 57 -4.32 -11.11 11.02
C SER A 57 -5.15 -11.90 12.04
N ILE A 58 -6.47 -11.73 11.98
CA ILE A 58 -7.43 -12.37 12.90
C ILE A 58 -8.48 -13.22 12.16
N MET A 59 -8.41 -13.24 10.82
CA MET A 59 -9.36 -13.94 9.96
C MET A 59 -10.83 -13.62 10.27
N GLN A 60 -11.15 -12.33 10.40
CA GLN A 60 -12.51 -11.83 10.64
C GLN A 60 -12.82 -10.66 9.73
N TYR A 61 -14.10 -10.50 9.40
CA TYR A 61 -14.55 -9.32 8.67
C TYR A 61 -14.52 -8.07 9.54
N LYS A 62 -14.07 -6.98 8.92
CA LYS A 62 -14.12 -5.59 9.40
C LYS A 62 -14.76 -4.71 8.35
N PHE A 63 -15.10 -3.49 8.73
CA PHE A 63 -15.62 -2.50 7.77
C PHE A 63 -14.86 -1.18 7.85
N LYS A 64 -14.93 -0.45 6.76
CA LYS A 64 -14.53 0.96 6.66
C LYS A 64 -15.47 1.68 5.72
N ASP A 65 -16.11 2.70 6.25
CA ASP A 65 -16.96 3.64 5.50
C ASP A 65 -16.15 4.89 5.15
N PHE A 66 -15.87 5.06 3.87
CA PHE A 66 -15.07 6.18 3.37
C PHE A 66 -15.90 7.48 3.28
N SER A 67 -17.23 7.43 3.30
CA SER A 67 -18.08 8.62 3.25
C SER A 67 -18.23 9.30 4.60
N THR A 68 -18.19 8.52 5.70
CA THR A 68 -18.34 9.04 7.07
C THR A 68 -17.06 8.92 7.91
N GLY A 69 -16.06 8.19 7.41
CA GLY A 69 -14.82 7.88 8.15
C GLY A 69 -14.97 6.80 9.22
N LYS A 70 -16.17 6.26 9.45
CA LYS A 70 -16.40 5.19 10.43
C LYS A 70 -15.72 3.92 10.00
N SER A 71 -15.13 3.20 10.95
CA SER A 71 -14.53 1.90 10.72
C SER A 71 -14.53 1.08 12.00
N GLY A 72 -14.41 -0.25 11.87
CA GLY A 72 -14.38 -1.10 13.06
C GLY A 72 -14.54 -2.59 12.79
N SER A 73 -14.70 -3.31 13.88
CA SER A 73 -14.95 -4.74 13.93
C SER A 73 -16.43 -5.08 13.72
N LYS A 74 -16.74 -6.37 13.76
CA LYS A 74 -18.12 -6.89 13.78
C LYS A 74 -18.96 -6.31 14.91
N ILE A 75 -18.36 -6.05 16.06
CA ILE A 75 -19.06 -5.47 17.23
C ILE A 75 -19.30 -3.99 17.00
N ASP A 76 -18.30 -3.26 16.48
CA ASP A 76 -18.46 -1.84 16.18
C ASP A 76 -19.53 -1.58 15.12
N LEU A 77 -19.72 -2.50 14.17
CA LEU A 77 -20.84 -2.44 13.23
C LEU A 77 -22.17 -2.36 13.97
N VAL A 78 -22.42 -3.30 14.89
CA VAL A 78 -23.69 -3.39 15.65
C VAL A 78 -23.87 -2.18 16.56
N LYS A 79 -22.78 -1.72 17.19
CA LYS A 79 -22.79 -0.47 17.97
C LYS A 79 -23.27 0.72 17.13
N TYR A 80 -22.70 0.89 15.95
CA TYR A 80 -23.06 2.01 15.07
C TYR A 80 -24.47 1.89 14.46
N VAL A 81 -24.85 0.68 14.03
CA VAL A 81 -26.16 0.45 13.39
C VAL A 81 -27.29 0.69 14.37
N PHE A 82 -27.15 0.27 15.62
CA PHE A 82 -28.21 0.36 16.63
C PHE A 82 -27.99 1.44 17.69
N ASN A 83 -26.91 2.23 17.56
CA ASN A 83 -26.51 3.26 18.53
C ASN A 83 -26.42 2.71 19.96
N LEU A 84 -25.68 1.61 20.12
CA LEU A 84 -25.53 0.88 21.38
C LEU A 84 -24.14 1.07 21.96
N GLU A 85 -24.03 0.95 23.28
CA GLU A 85 -22.75 0.77 23.95
C GLU A 85 -22.24 -0.65 23.74
N PHE A 86 -20.93 -0.86 24.00
CA PHE A 86 -20.25 -2.14 23.73
C PHE A 86 -20.98 -3.33 24.35
N ARG A 87 -21.37 -3.23 25.63
CA ARG A 87 -22.04 -4.30 26.36
C ARG A 87 -23.38 -4.67 25.73
N ASP A 88 -24.18 -3.67 25.37
CA ASP A 88 -25.53 -3.87 24.83
C ASP A 88 -25.45 -4.43 23.40
N ALA A 89 -24.46 -4.00 22.63
CA ALA A 89 -24.19 -4.57 21.31
C ALA A 89 -23.82 -6.06 21.41
N MET A 90 -23.00 -6.44 22.40
CA MET A 90 -22.64 -7.85 22.65
C MET A 90 -23.87 -8.68 23.06
N LEU A 91 -24.68 -8.20 23.98
CA LEU A 91 -25.92 -8.84 24.39
C LEU A 91 -26.87 -9.05 23.20
N LYS A 92 -27.00 -8.04 22.35
CA LYS A 92 -27.82 -8.13 21.15
C LYS A 92 -27.30 -9.20 20.19
N ILE A 93 -25.98 -9.21 19.90
CA ILE A 93 -25.33 -10.18 19.03
C ILE A 93 -25.59 -11.60 19.53
N VAL A 94 -25.33 -11.88 20.81
CA VAL A 94 -25.51 -13.22 21.41
C VAL A 94 -26.98 -13.63 21.37
N SER A 95 -27.91 -12.73 21.73
CA SER A 95 -29.35 -13.02 21.71
C SER A 95 -29.84 -13.33 20.30
N ASP A 96 -29.47 -12.53 19.32
CA ASP A 96 -29.93 -12.72 17.93
C ASP A 96 -29.29 -13.97 17.30
N TYR A 97 -28.02 -14.25 17.59
CA TYR A 97 -27.35 -15.44 17.10
C TYR A 97 -27.91 -16.71 17.71
N ASN A 98 -28.22 -16.73 19.00
CA ASN A 98 -28.84 -17.90 19.66
C ASN A 98 -30.22 -18.22 19.07
N LYS A 99 -31.04 -17.22 18.78
CA LYS A 99 -32.32 -17.40 18.07
C LYS A 99 -32.10 -18.00 16.68
N PHE A 100 -31.15 -17.43 15.93
CA PHE A 100 -30.81 -17.93 14.60
C PHE A 100 -30.34 -19.38 14.63
N VAL A 101 -29.47 -19.74 15.59
CA VAL A 101 -28.95 -21.11 15.73
C VAL A 101 -30.06 -22.12 16.06
N GLN A 102 -31.04 -21.74 16.90
CA GLN A 102 -32.20 -22.57 17.20
C GLN A 102 -33.04 -22.86 15.96
N GLU A 103 -33.16 -21.93 15.04
CA GLU A 103 -33.98 -22.05 13.83
C GLU A 103 -33.23 -22.69 12.65
N LYS A 104 -31.95 -22.36 12.46
CA LYS A 104 -31.17 -22.67 11.24
C LYS A 104 -29.85 -23.40 11.46
N GLY A 105 -29.47 -23.65 12.71
CA GLY A 105 -28.21 -24.28 13.07
C GLY A 105 -27.00 -23.34 13.08
N TYR A 106 -25.86 -23.87 13.50
CA TYR A 106 -24.61 -23.11 13.62
C TYR A 106 -24.04 -22.71 12.27
N VAL A 107 -23.55 -21.47 12.16
CA VAL A 107 -22.79 -20.99 11.01
C VAL A 107 -21.32 -21.32 11.20
N GLN A 108 -20.77 -22.08 10.29
CA GLN A 108 -19.33 -22.31 10.23
C GLN A 108 -18.69 -21.23 9.34
N GLU A 109 -17.84 -20.39 9.92
CA GLU A 109 -17.09 -19.40 9.17
C GLU A 109 -16.02 -20.09 8.30
N LYS A 110 -16.24 -20.11 6.99
CA LYS A 110 -15.30 -20.67 6.01
C LYS A 110 -14.85 -19.57 5.09
N PHE A 111 -13.60 -19.13 5.24
CA PHE A 111 -12.97 -18.24 4.28
C PHE A 111 -12.35 -19.07 3.15
N LYS A 112 -12.81 -18.88 1.94
CA LYS A 112 -12.05 -19.32 0.77
C LYS A 112 -10.80 -18.46 0.68
N PRO A 113 -9.59 -19.02 0.60
CA PRO A 113 -8.41 -18.21 0.36
C PRO A 113 -8.62 -17.42 -0.93
N GLU A 114 -8.51 -16.09 -0.83
CA GLU A 114 -8.57 -15.21 -2.00
C GLU A 114 -7.39 -15.58 -2.90
N SER A 115 -7.68 -16.22 -4.02
CA SER A 115 -6.64 -16.54 -4.98
C SER A 115 -6.11 -15.22 -5.59
N LYS A 116 -4.80 -15.03 -5.49
CA LYS A 116 -4.13 -13.85 -6.02
C LYS A 116 -3.49 -14.19 -7.36
N TRP A 117 -3.44 -13.19 -8.23
CA TRP A 117 -2.59 -13.28 -9.38
C TRP A 117 -1.13 -13.25 -8.93
N GLU A 118 -0.35 -14.22 -9.36
CA GLU A 118 1.09 -14.34 -9.09
C GLU A 118 1.86 -14.36 -10.41
N ILE A 119 3.10 -13.88 -10.39
CA ILE A 119 3.95 -13.94 -11.57
C ILE A 119 4.49 -15.37 -11.71
N ASP A 120 4.14 -15.99 -12.83
CA ASP A 120 4.62 -17.30 -13.24
C ASP A 120 5.91 -17.22 -14.06
N PHE A 121 5.96 -16.23 -14.97
CA PHE A 121 7.07 -16.07 -15.89
C PHE A 121 7.29 -14.61 -16.29
N ILE A 122 8.56 -14.24 -16.51
CA ILE A 122 8.95 -12.92 -17.04
C ILE A 122 9.91 -13.12 -18.19
N LYS A 123 9.58 -12.61 -19.37
CA LYS A 123 10.51 -12.48 -20.48
C LYS A 123 11.19 -11.13 -20.45
N LYS A 124 12.47 -11.11 -20.08
CA LYS A 124 13.31 -9.93 -20.17
C LYS A 124 13.67 -9.66 -21.63
N ARG A 125 13.96 -8.41 -21.97
CA ARG A 125 14.46 -7.99 -23.28
C ARG A 125 15.65 -7.03 -23.16
N GLY A 126 16.28 -6.77 -24.27
CA GLY A 126 17.33 -5.76 -24.33
C GLY A 126 16.79 -4.32 -24.21
N TRP A 127 17.65 -3.40 -23.84
CA TRP A 127 17.37 -1.96 -23.82
C TRP A 127 17.28 -1.41 -25.25
N THR A 128 16.19 -0.72 -25.55
CA THR A 128 16.03 0.03 -26.80
C THR A 128 16.50 1.48 -26.65
N THR A 129 16.64 2.17 -27.77
CA THR A 129 16.94 3.61 -27.77
C THR A 129 15.83 4.42 -27.11
N GLU A 130 14.57 4.02 -27.32
CA GLU A 130 13.40 4.67 -26.71
C GLU A 130 13.37 4.50 -25.20
N ASP A 131 13.69 3.28 -24.70
CA ASP A 131 13.81 3.07 -23.26
C ASP A 131 14.84 4.01 -22.63
N ARG A 132 16.02 4.13 -23.27
CA ARG A 132 17.08 5.03 -22.80
C ARG A 132 16.61 6.47 -22.81
N LYS A 133 15.95 6.94 -23.88
CA LYS A 133 15.38 8.30 -23.95
C LYS A 133 14.34 8.53 -22.85
N PHE A 134 13.48 7.54 -22.60
CA PHE A 134 12.48 7.63 -21.54
C PHE A 134 13.13 7.84 -20.17
N TRP A 135 14.07 7.01 -19.79
CA TRP A 135 14.71 7.11 -18.48
C TRP A 135 15.63 8.33 -18.36
N LEU A 136 16.35 8.69 -19.43
CA LEU A 136 17.16 9.90 -19.48
C LEU A 136 16.33 11.18 -19.34
N SER A 137 15.05 11.18 -19.73
CA SER A 137 14.17 12.34 -19.47
C SER A 137 14.01 12.67 -18.00
N PHE A 138 14.27 11.71 -17.11
CA PHE A 138 14.34 11.86 -15.65
C PHE A 138 15.78 11.94 -15.13
N ARG A 139 16.78 12.11 -16.02
CA ARG A 139 18.23 12.04 -15.72
C ARG A 139 18.69 10.66 -15.21
N ILE A 140 17.90 9.62 -15.34
CA ILE A 140 18.24 8.27 -14.90
C ILE A 140 18.97 7.56 -16.03
N GLY A 141 20.31 7.47 -15.93
CA GLY A 141 21.16 6.77 -16.89
C GLY A 141 21.24 5.27 -16.63
N LYS A 142 21.83 4.54 -17.62
CA LYS A 142 21.94 3.07 -17.52
C LYS A 142 22.66 2.58 -16.27
N THR A 143 23.70 3.26 -15.84
CA THR A 143 24.45 2.90 -14.62
C THR A 143 23.56 2.85 -13.39
N ILE A 144 22.65 3.82 -13.24
CA ILE A 144 21.70 3.86 -12.12
C ILE A 144 20.64 2.76 -12.28
N LEU A 145 20.14 2.54 -13.49
CA LEU A 145 19.19 1.46 -13.76
C LEU A 145 19.77 0.08 -13.45
N ASP A 146 21.02 -0.15 -13.80
CA ASP A 146 21.74 -1.39 -13.48
C ASP A 146 21.96 -1.51 -11.96
N GLU A 147 22.37 -0.43 -11.29
CA GLU A 147 22.57 -0.43 -9.85
C GLU A 147 21.29 -0.79 -9.10
N PHE A 148 20.13 -0.30 -9.55
CA PHE A 148 18.83 -0.59 -8.94
C PHE A 148 18.12 -1.81 -9.53
N ASN A 149 18.82 -2.61 -10.33
CA ASN A 149 18.30 -3.83 -10.97
C ASN A 149 16.98 -3.59 -11.73
N VAL A 150 16.91 -2.49 -12.46
CA VAL A 150 15.79 -2.19 -13.36
C VAL A 150 16.07 -2.80 -14.71
N VAL A 151 15.16 -3.65 -15.20
CA VAL A 151 15.34 -4.39 -16.46
C VAL A 151 14.09 -4.24 -17.34
N PRO A 152 14.25 -3.99 -18.65
CA PRO A 152 13.12 -3.99 -19.58
C PRO A 152 12.53 -5.39 -19.71
N ILE A 153 11.20 -5.46 -19.76
CA ILE A 153 10.43 -6.68 -19.90
C ILE A 153 9.69 -6.64 -21.24
N ASP A 154 9.70 -7.76 -21.96
CA ASP A 154 8.91 -7.96 -23.17
C ASP A 154 7.45 -8.27 -22.80
N TYR A 155 7.27 -9.31 -21.96
CA TYR A 155 6.00 -9.66 -21.38
C TYR A 155 6.19 -10.42 -20.05
N TYR A 156 5.10 -10.56 -19.30
CA TYR A 156 5.05 -11.43 -18.13
C TYR A 156 3.72 -12.17 -18.05
N ASN A 157 3.75 -13.36 -17.48
CA ASN A 157 2.59 -14.19 -17.27
C ASN A 157 2.16 -14.10 -15.82
N LEU A 158 0.88 -13.92 -15.62
CA LEU A 158 0.22 -14.05 -14.33
C LEU A 158 -0.57 -15.35 -14.30
N VAL A 159 -0.53 -16.02 -13.17
CA VAL A 159 -1.36 -17.19 -12.89
C VAL A 159 -2.22 -16.93 -11.65
N LYS A 160 -3.39 -17.50 -11.64
CA LYS A 160 -4.30 -17.46 -10.52
C LYS A 160 -4.96 -18.81 -10.41
N ASP A 161 -4.88 -19.41 -9.23
CA ASP A 161 -5.63 -20.64 -8.92
C ASP A 161 -6.99 -20.25 -8.31
N ASP A 162 -8.07 -20.47 -9.06
CA ASP A 162 -9.44 -20.29 -8.61
C ASP A 162 -10.03 -21.66 -8.29
N SER A 163 -9.73 -22.19 -7.08
CA SER A 163 -10.30 -23.43 -6.57
C SER A 163 -10.00 -24.66 -7.47
N GLY A 164 -8.75 -24.79 -7.93
CA GLY A 164 -8.27 -25.87 -8.78
C GLY A 164 -8.35 -25.58 -10.28
N GLN A 165 -8.89 -24.43 -10.68
CA GLN A 165 -8.86 -23.98 -12.06
C GLN A 165 -7.78 -22.89 -12.24
N ILE A 166 -6.69 -23.24 -12.90
CA ILE A 166 -5.60 -22.32 -13.18
C ILE A 166 -5.98 -21.40 -14.34
N ARG A 167 -6.07 -20.10 -14.05
CA ARG A 167 -6.20 -19.05 -15.06
C ARG A 167 -4.84 -18.46 -15.36
N LYS A 168 -4.55 -18.23 -16.65
CA LYS A 168 -3.31 -17.58 -17.11
C LYS A 168 -3.65 -16.29 -17.84
N LEU A 169 -2.83 -15.26 -17.63
CA LEU A 169 -2.93 -13.98 -18.32
C LEU A 169 -1.53 -13.53 -18.72
N THR A 170 -1.32 -13.29 -20.02
CA THR A 170 -0.08 -12.70 -20.55
C THR A 170 -0.24 -11.19 -20.70
N ILE A 171 0.66 -10.43 -20.11
CA ILE A 171 0.68 -8.98 -20.20
C ILE A 171 2.00 -8.55 -20.82
N GLY A 172 1.91 -7.82 -21.93
CA GLY A 172 3.04 -7.21 -22.63
C GLY A 172 2.78 -5.73 -22.90
N SER A 173 3.84 -4.95 -22.89
CA SER A 173 3.79 -3.54 -23.24
C SER A 173 5.16 -3.10 -23.75
N LYS A 174 5.18 -2.26 -24.79
CA LYS A 174 6.41 -1.62 -25.29
C LYS A 174 7.22 -0.98 -24.14
N TRP A 175 6.52 -0.39 -23.17
CA TRP A 175 7.08 0.30 -22.00
C TRP A 175 6.78 -0.49 -20.74
N CYS A 176 7.58 -1.53 -20.49
CA CYS A 176 7.45 -2.39 -19.32
C CYS A 176 8.81 -2.64 -18.69
N TYR A 177 8.92 -2.39 -17.39
CA TYR A 177 10.17 -2.50 -16.64
C TYR A 177 9.95 -3.29 -15.35
N GLY A 178 10.77 -4.30 -15.11
CA GLY A 178 10.81 -5.04 -13.86
C GLY A 178 11.82 -4.43 -12.90
N TYR A 179 11.45 -4.33 -11.63
CA TYR A 179 12.33 -3.98 -10.53
C TYR A 179 12.64 -5.26 -9.76
N PHE A 180 13.91 -5.62 -9.72
CA PHE A 180 14.39 -6.88 -9.15
C PHE A 180 15.21 -6.63 -7.88
N ASP A 181 15.08 -7.54 -6.92
CA ASP A 181 15.97 -7.55 -5.76
C ASP A 181 17.35 -8.15 -6.08
N LYS A 182 18.24 -8.18 -5.09
CA LYS A 182 19.58 -8.73 -5.25
C LYS A 182 19.62 -10.23 -5.59
N ASN A 183 18.55 -10.97 -5.33
CA ASN A 183 18.43 -12.39 -5.65
C ASN A 183 17.91 -12.62 -7.07
N GLY A 184 17.55 -11.56 -7.78
CA GLY A 184 16.96 -11.63 -9.10
C GLY A 184 15.44 -11.86 -9.12
N ASP A 185 14.78 -11.80 -7.97
CA ASP A 185 13.32 -11.88 -7.87
C ASP A 185 12.68 -10.53 -8.16
N VAL A 186 11.65 -10.53 -8.99
CA VAL A 186 10.87 -9.33 -9.25
C VAL A 186 10.03 -8.96 -8.02
N TYR A 187 10.07 -7.70 -7.61
CA TYR A 187 9.20 -7.20 -6.56
C TYR A 187 8.13 -6.23 -7.08
N LYS A 188 8.39 -5.59 -8.24
CA LYS A 188 7.46 -4.65 -8.86
C LYS A 188 7.65 -4.60 -10.36
N ILE A 189 6.57 -4.44 -11.12
CA ILE A 189 6.60 -4.13 -12.55
C ILE A 189 6.02 -2.74 -12.76
N TYR A 190 6.70 -1.93 -13.57
CA TYR A 190 6.33 -0.57 -13.91
C TYR A 190 5.98 -0.45 -15.39
N GLN A 191 4.78 0.05 -15.68
CA GLN A 191 4.26 0.28 -17.02
C GLN A 191 3.80 1.74 -17.13
N PRO A 192 4.70 2.69 -17.51
CA PRO A 192 4.45 4.14 -17.38
C PRO A 192 3.22 4.63 -18.13
N TYR A 193 2.87 4.01 -19.24
CA TYR A 193 1.76 4.43 -20.10
C TYR A 193 0.48 3.60 -19.93
N SER A 194 0.49 2.61 -19.03
CA SER A 194 -0.73 1.88 -18.71
C SER A 194 -1.66 2.73 -17.84
N LYS A 195 -2.88 2.98 -18.32
CA LYS A 195 -3.89 3.74 -17.57
C LYS A 195 -4.42 2.97 -16.36
N LYS A 196 -4.55 1.65 -16.46
CA LYS A 196 -5.19 0.80 -15.45
C LYS A 196 -4.18 0.09 -14.56
N TYR A 197 -3.05 -0.35 -15.11
CA TYR A 197 -2.06 -1.17 -14.43
C TYR A 197 -0.67 -0.56 -14.52
N LYS A 198 -0.54 0.70 -14.08
CA LYS A 198 0.75 1.41 -14.09
C LYS A 198 1.81 0.67 -13.28
N PHE A 199 1.39 0.07 -12.18
CA PHE A 199 2.24 -0.77 -11.33
C PHE A 199 1.58 -2.11 -11.06
N TYR A 200 2.38 -3.19 -11.13
CA TYR A 200 2.06 -4.49 -10.57
C TYR A 200 3.03 -4.79 -9.43
N LYS A 201 2.51 -5.02 -8.23
CA LYS A 201 3.28 -5.35 -7.04
C LYS A 201 3.31 -6.87 -6.88
N ALA A 202 4.49 -7.48 -7.07
CA ALA A 202 4.67 -8.92 -6.90
C ALA A 202 4.87 -9.30 -5.43
N LYS A 203 5.68 -8.51 -4.70
CA LYS A 203 5.91 -8.72 -3.26
C LYS A 203 6.19 -7.39 -2.55
N SER A 204 6.00 -7.36 -1.23
CA SER A 204 6.41 -6.21 -0.42
C SER A 204 7.92 -6.09 -0.38
N TYR A 205 8.44 -4.90 -0.67
CA TYR A 205 9.87 -4.68 -0.74
C TYR A 205 10.23 -3.22 -0.45
N LEU A 206 11.22 -3.01 0.39
CA LEU A 206 11.77 -1.68 0.63
C LEU A 206 12.73 -1.35 -0.51
N GLN A 207 12.29 -0.51 -1.44
CA GLN A 207 12.95 -0.23 -2.70
C GLN A 207 14.26 0.54 -2.47
N GLY A 208 15.36 0.06 -3.01
CA GLY A 208 16.68 0.65 -2.80
C GLY A 208 17.45 0.13 -1.58
N LYS A 209 16.87 -0.75 -0.76
CA LYS A 209 17.54 -1.27 0.44
C LYS A 209 18.84 -2.03 0.15
N ASP A 210 18.89 -2.74 -0.98
CA ASP A 210 20.07 -3.53 -1.37
C ASP A 210 21.18 -2.66 -1.97
N GLN A 211 20.90 -1.38 -2.26
CA GLN A 211 21.83 -0.39 -2.78
C GLN A 211 22.47 0.48 -1.69
N LEU A 212 22.01 0.36 -0.43
CA LEU A 212 22.58 1.11 0.68
C LEU A 212 23.96 0.59 1.04
N LYS A 213 24.98 1.45 0.94
CA LYS A 213 26.37 1.17 1.29
C LYS A 213 26.74 1.69 2.67
N TYR A 214 25.91 2.59 3.20
CA TYR A 214 26.10 3.27 4.49
C TYR A 214 27.41 4.11 4.53
N ASP A 215 27.86 4.58 3.39
CA ASP A 215 29.07 5.37 3.21
C ASP A 215 28.78 6.90 3.05
N GLN A 216 27.49 7.26 2.94
CA GLN A 216 27.05 8.63 2.87
C GLN A 216 26.48 9.11 4.21
N PRO A 217 26.61 10.43 4.53
CA PRO A 217 26.12 10.94 5.82
C PRO A 217 24.59 11.02 5.92
N TYR A 218 23.89 11.07 4.81
CA TYR A 218 22.46 11.33 4.76
C TYR A 218 21.70 10.27 3.99
N LEU A 219 20.49 9.98 4.47
CA LEU A 219 19.51 9.15 3.76
C LEU A 219 18.26 9.94 3.44
N VAL A 220 17.81 9.87 2.20
CA VAL A 220 16.54 10.47 1.76
C VAL A 220 15.56 9.37 1.37
N ILE A 221 14.41 9.35 2.04
CA ILE A 221 13.30 8.47 1.71
C ILE A 221 12.40 9.21 0.73
N CYS A 222 12.27 8.69 -0.49
CA CYS A 222 11.46 9.26 -1.57
C CYS A 222 10.11 8.52 -1.69
N SER A 223 9.13 9.10 -2.40
CA SER A 223 7.82 8.50 -2.64
C SER A 223 7.89 7.23 -3.47
N SER A 224 8.80 7.19 -4.45
CA SER A 224 8.95 6.06 -5.37
C SER A 224 10.41 5.75 -5.69
N LEU A 225 10.66 4.55 -6.23
CA LEU A 225 12.00 4.20 -6.71
C LEU A 225 12.46 5.11 -7.86
N LYS A 226 11.54 5.54 -8.73
CA LYS A 226 11.87 6.48 -9.83
C LYS A 226 12.42 7.78 -9.29
N ASP A 227 11.79 8.31 -8.24
CA ASP A 227 12.23 9.55 -7.59
C ASP A 227 13.55 9.37 -6.84
N ALA A 228 13.72 8.23 -6.17
CA ALA A 228 14.98 7.88 -5.53
C ALA A 228 16.14 7.80 -6.54
N MET A 229 15.94 7.12 -7.67
CA MET A 229 16.93 7.04 -8.74
C MET A 229 17.21 8.42 -9.37
N CYS A 230 16.17 9.24 -9.56
CA CYS A 230 16.30 10.60 -10.06
C CYS A 230 17.14 11.47 -9.10
N LEU A 231 16.84 11.43 -7.79
CA LEU A 231 17.61 12.16 -6.78
C LEU A 231 19.07 11.70 -6.74
N LYS A 232 19.31 10.38 -6.79
CA LYS A 232 20.67 9.83 -6.84
C LYS A 232 21.45 10.32 -8.06
N SER A 233 20.80 10.48 -9.21
CA SER A 233 21.43 10.96 -10.45
C SER A 233 21.99 12.38 -10.35
N ILE A 234 21.55 13.16 -9.36
CA ILE A 234 22.03 14.54 -9.14
C ILE A 234 23.44 14.57 -8.55
N GLY A 235 23.83 13.50 -7.82
CA GLY A 235 25.20 13.35 -7.31
C GLY A 235 25.44 14.04 -5.96
N TYR A 236 24.41 14.21 -5.13
CA TYR A 236 24.58 14.67 -3.76
C TYR A 236 25.18 13.58 -2.86
N ASN A 237 25.86 14.00 -1.78
CA ASN A 237 26.41 13.09 -0.76
C ASN A 237 25.28 12.51 0.13
N LEU A 238 24.46 11.67 -0.47
CA LEU A 238 23.33 11.02 0.20
C LEU A 238 23.00 9.67 -0.44
N GLU A 239 22.36 8.82 0.31
CA GLU A 239 21.74 7.60 -0.18
C GLU A 239 20.24 7.76 -0.26
N VAL A 240 19.60 6.90 -1.04
CA VAL A 240 18.18 7.00 -1.36
C VAL A 240 17.45 5.69 -1.09
N LEU A 241 16.20 5.81 -0.68
CA LEU A 241 15.32 4.70 -0.35
C LEU A 241 13.90 5.07 -0.74
N ALA A 242 13.05 4.08 -1.00
CA ALA A 242 11.62 4.33 -1.18
C ALA A 242 10.79 3.19 -0.54
N PRO A 243 9.65 3.51 0.12
CA PRO A 243 8.73 2.51 0.58
C PRO A 243 8.11 1.77 -0.60
N ASP A 244 7.41 0.70 -0.31
CA ASP A 244 6.72 -0.13 -1.29
C ASP A 244 5.62 0.63 -2.05
N SER A 245 4.93 1.51 -1.34
CA SER A 245 4.00 2.50 -1.89
C SER A 245 3.98 3.73 -0.98
N GLU A 246 3.54 4.86 -1.51
CA GLU A 246 3.45 6.15 -0.81
C GLU A 246 2.68 6.07 0.52
N ASN A 247 1.63 5.25 0.57
CA ASN A 247 0.83 5.04 1.79
C ASN A 247 1.46 4.06 2.79
N THR A 248 2.61 3.46 2.46
CA THR A 248 3.27 2.48 3.31
C THR A 248 4.30 3.16 4.21
N ILE A 249 4.07 3.14 5.50
CA ILE A 249 5.06 3.58 6.49
C ILE A 249 6.08 2.47 6.71
N ILE A 250 7.37 2.80 6.64
CA ILE A 250 8.46 1.86 6.92
C ILE A 250 8.39 1.45 8.39
N LYS A 251 8.58 0.17 8.67
CA LYS A 251 8.45 -0.39 10.03
C LYS A 251 9.42 0.26 11.02
N PRO A 252 9.03 0.46 12.31
CA PRO A 252 9.84 1.17 13.30
C PRO A 252 11.26 0.63 13.46
N HIS A 253 11.43 -0.68 13.60
CA HIS A 253 12.74 -1.29 13.76
C HIS A 253 13.69 -1.05 12.56
N ILE A 254 13.16 -0.91 11.34
CA ILE A 254 13.96 -0.57 10.16
C ILE A 254 14.40 0.90 10.25
N ILE A 255 13.48 1.81 10.58
CA ILE A 255 13.78 3.24 10.72
C ILE A 255 14.83 3.47 11.80
N GLU A 256 14.71 2.81 12.95
CA GLU A 256 15.70 2.93 14.02
C GLU A 256 17.09 2.45 13.61
N ASN A 257 17.16 1.34 12.86
CA ASN A 257 18.43 0.87 12.30
C ASN A 257 19.03 1.86 11.31
N LEU A 258 18.21 2.45 10.45
CA LEU A 258 18.66 3.49 9.50
C LEU A 258 19.16 4.73 10.25
N LYS A 259 18.45 5.21 11.27
CA LYS A 259 18.88 6.36 12.09
C LYS A 259 20.22 6.13 12.81
N LYS A 260 20.58 4.89 13.13
CA LYS A 260 21.89 4.56 13.70
C LYS A 260 23.03 4.60 12.66
N LYS A 261 22.71 4.44 11.38
CA LYS A 261 23.69 4.35 10.28
C LYS A 261 23.96 5.69 9.60
N TYR A 262 23.01 6.63 9.64
CA TYR A 262 23.12 7.92 8.98
C TYR A 262 23.11 9.06 10.00
N LYS A 263 23.85 10.11 9.73
CA LYS A 263 23.81 11.35 10.55
C LYS A 263 22.40 11.95 10.58
N LYS A 264 21.70 11.86 9.46
CA LYS A 264 20.31 12.32 9.33
C LYS A 264 19.56 11.51 8.28
N VAL A 265 18.30 11.21 8.61
CA VAL A 265 17.31 10.64 7.69
C VAL A 265 16.21 11.68 7.49
N ILE A 266 15.85 11.95 6.25
CA ILE A 266 14.76 12.86 5.88
C ILE A 266 13.85 12.21 4.85
N THR A 267 12.67 12.80 4.61
CA THR A 267 11.78 12.42 3.51
C THR A 267 11.72 13.50 2.44
N LEU A 268 11.61 13.08 1.19
CA LEU A 268 11.30 13.91 0.03
C LEU A 268 10.16 13.25 -0.73
N PHE A 269 8.93 13.68 -0.43
CA PHE A 269 7.72 13.07 -0.97
C PHE A 269 7.02 13.97 -1.98
N ASP A 270 5.96 13.44 -2.61
CA ASP A 270 5.19 14.17 -3.61
C ASP A 270 4.54 15.42 -3.02
N ASN A 271 4.41 16.45 -3.82
CA ASN A 271 3.72 17.68 -3.45
C ASN A 271 2.22 17.54 -3.73
N ASP A 272 1.59 16.63 -2.98
CA ASP A 272 0.14 16.44 -2.92
C ASP A 272 -0.28 16.04 -1.50
N ASP A 273 -1.60 15.92 -1.27
CA ASP A 273 -2.14 15.62 0.06
C ASP A 273 -1.60 14.30 0.64
N ALA A 274 -1.37 13.28 -0.21
CA ALA A 274 -0.86 11.99 0.24
C ALA A 274 0.59 12.11 0.72
N GLY A 275 1.45 12.79 -0.04
CA GLY A 275 2.85 13.01 0.33
C GLY A 275 3.00 13.90 1.56
N ILE A 276 2.22 14.99 1.66
CA ILE A 276 2.22 15.88 2.83
C ILE A 276 1.78 15.10 4.09
N ASN A 277 0.70 14.33 4.01
CA ASN A 277 0.23 13.48 5.11
C ASN A 277 1.27 12.42 5.51
N ALA A 278 1.99 11.86 4.53
CA ALA A 278 3.07 10.90 4.81
C ALA A 278 4.22 11.58 5.57
N ILE A 279 4.66 12.79 5.17
CA ILE A 279 5.68 13.57 5.89
C ILE A 279 5.29 13.80 7.34
N GLU A 280 4.05 14.21 7.61
CA GLU A 280 3.55 14.42 8.96
C GLU A 280 3.57 13.14 9.79
N LYS A 281 3.20 12.00 9.20
CA LYS A 281 3.29 10.69 9.86
C LYS A 281 4.73 10.33 10.22
N TYR A 282 5.69 10.50 9.30
CA TYR A 282 7.10 10.24 9.57
C TYR A 282 7.65 11.18 10.66
N LYS A 283 7.25 12.44 10.66
CA LYS A 283 7.60 13.40 11.72
C LYS A 283 7.03 12.98 13.07
N LYS A 284 5.74 12.63 13.12
CA LYS A 284 5.05 12.24 14.36
C LYS A 284 5.58 10.91 14.94
N LEU A 285 5.78 9.91 14.08
CA LEU A 285 6.15 8.56 14.52
C LEU A 285 7.66 8.42 14.80
N TYR A 286 8.49 9.11 14.02
CA TYR A 286 9.93 8.85 14.00
C TYR A 286 10.78 10.10 14.21
N ASN A 287 10.18 11.27 14.37
CA ASN A 287 10.89 12.55 14.36
C ASN A 287 11.80 12.72 13.10
N ILE A 288 11.28 12.28 11.94
CA ILE A 288 11.93 12.45 10.65
C ILE A 288 11.26 13.63 9.94
N HIS A 289 12.04 14.67 9.67
CA HIS A 289 11.57 15.83 8.93
C HIS A 289 11.51 15.51 7.44
N GLY A 290 10.61 16.19 6.74
CA GLY A 290 10.45 16.01 5.30
C GLY A 290 10.19 17.29 4.56
N THR A 291 10.20 17.17 3.25
CA THR A 291 9.93 18.27 2.32
C THR A 291 9.32 17.73 1.03
N VAL A 292 8.79 18.63 0.21
CA VAL A 292 8.21 18.35 -1.11
C VAL A 292 8.89 19.24 -2.16
N PRO A 293 8.94 18.82 -3.44
CA PRO A 293 9.39 19.68 -4.54
C PRO A 293 8.44 20.88 -4.69
N SER A 294 8.98 22.09 -4.91
CA SER A 294 8.15 23.30 -5.02
C SER A 294 7.70 23.62 -6.45
N ILE A 295 8.31 23.01 -7.47
CA ILE A 295 8.10 23.36 -8.88
C ILE A 295 7.34 22.30 -9.69
N SER A 296 7.04 21.16 -9.09
CA SER A 296 6.28 20.07 -9.72
C SER A 296 5.73 19.13 -8.64
N LYS A 297 4.93 18.13 -9.05
CA LYS A 297 4.38 17.14 -8.14
C LYS A 297 5.48 16.30 -7.45
N ASP A 298 6.38 15.73 -8.23
CA ASP A 298 7.50 14.93 -7.75
C ASP A 298 8.83 15.35 -8.38
N ILE A 299 9.95 14.83 -7.86
CA ILE A 299 11.29 15.22 -8.34
C ILE A 299 11.57 14.75 -9.76
N SER A 300 11.05 13.57 -10.15
CA SER A 300 11.26 13.04 -11.50
C SER A 300 10.42 13.83 -12.53
N ASP A 301 9.21 14.22 -12.19
CA ASP A 301 8.42 15.11 -13.04
C ASP A 301 9.03 16.49 -13.12
N ALA A 302 9.56 17.04 -12.02
CA ALA A 302 10.34 18.29 -12.03
C ALA A 302 11.54 18.19 -12.97
N MET A 303 12.30 17.11 -12.91
CA MET A 303 13.47 16.88 -13.77
C MET A 303 13.10 16.85 -15.25
N LYS A 304 12.02 16.13 -15.58
CA LYS A 304 11.51 16.02 -16.95
C LYS A 304 10.98 17.34 -17.51
N GLN A 305 10.29 18.13 -16.70
CA GLN A 305 9.64 19.36 -17.12
C GLN A 305 10.60 20.56 -17.15
N HIS A 306 11.53 20.63 -16.22
CA HIS A 306 12.34 21.83 -15.98
C HIS A 306 13.84 21.63 -16.18
N GLY A 307 14.30 20.37 -16.27
CA GLY A 307 15.72 20.06 -16.45
C GLY A 307 16.56 20.20 -15.19
N PHE A 308 17.82 19.80 -15.30
CA PHE A 308 18.74 19.65 -14.18
C PHE A 308 18.99 20.96 -13.41
N GLU A 309 19.29 22.06 -14.11
CA GLU A 309 19.68 23.32 -13.47
C GLU A 309 18.59 23.86 -12.53
N LYS A 310 17.34 23.88 -12.99
CA LYS A 310 16.22 24.35 -12.16
C LYS A 310 15.96 23.42 -10.98
N VAL A 311 16.00 22.11 -11.20
CA VAL A 311 15.79 21.12 -10.13
C VAL A 311 16.91 21.19 -9.11
N HIS A 312 18.16 21.30 -9.54
CA HIS A 312 19.30 21.45 -8.63
C HIS A 312 19.21 22.73 -7.80
N ALA A 313 18.88 23.88 -8.45
CA ALA A 313 18.70 25.14 -7.76
C ALA A 313 17.58 25.12 -6.71
N MET A 314 16.50 24.38 -6.97
CA MET A 314 15.39 24.19 -6.04
C MET A 314 15.76 23.24 -4.89
N LEU A 315 16.33 22.08 -5.22
CA LEU A 315 16.56 21.03 -4.23
C LEU A 315 17.69 21.35 -3.24
N LYS A 316 18.77 21.97 -3.69
CA LYS A 316 19.94 22.23 -2.84
C LYS A 316 19.62 23.01 -1.57
N PRO A 317 18.95 24.18 -1.61
CA PRO A 317 18.54 24.89 -0.41
C PRO A 317 17.48 24.13 0.40
N LEU A 318 16.54 23.48 -0.28
CA LEU A 318 15.45 22.73 0.34
C LEU A 318 15.96 21.56 1.19
N LEU A 319 16.86 20.75 0.65
CA LEU A 319 17.50 19.64 1.37
C LEU A 319 18.38 20.18 2.52
N LYS A 320 19.16 21.24 2.29
CA LYS A 320 19.97 21.87 3.35
C LYS A 320 19.11 22.32 4.53
N GLN A 321 18.00 23.01 4.26
CA GLN A 321 17.06 23.45 5.29
C GLN A 321 16.42 22.28 6.04
N THR A 322 16.04 21.20 5.32
CA THR A 322 15.40 20.03 5.93
C THR A 322 16.39 19.24 6.79
N LEU A 323 17.63 19.12 6.36
CA LEU A 323 18.71 18.46 7.09
C LEU A 323 19.13 19.20 8.35
N SER A 324 18.91 20.52 8.43
CA SER A 324 19.26 21.34 9.62
C SER A 324 18.21 21.26 10.74
N LYS A 325 17.01 20.81 10.45
CA LYS A 325 15.93 20.55 11.43
C LYS A 325 16.16 19.24 12.18
#